data_a970c543b60955bfd61bf83ac6d86830
#
_entry.id   a970c543b60955bfd61bf83ac6d86830
#
_cell.length_a   1.000
_cell.length_b   1.000
_cell.length_c   1.000
_cell.angle_alpha   90.00
_cell.angle_beta   90.00
_cell.angle_gamma   90.00
#
_symmetry.space_group_name_H-M   'P 1'
#
loop_
_entity.id
_entity.type
_entity.pdbx_description
1 polymer ?
#
loop_
_entity_poly.entity_id
_entity_poly.type
_entity_poly.pdbx_seq_one_letter_code
_entity_poly.pdbx_strand_id
1 'polypeptide(L)'
;MDTSKLQSRFSLGRQSSLAPDHQDSATINDSVNEPIDPPVRLMYLANDGDLEGINELLDGGSDVNFRDIDGRTALHIAACQGRTDVVQLLLRRGAEVDPQDRWCSTPLADALYYKNHDVVKLLEQHGAKPPVAPMHVQNAREVPEYEIDPSELDFTNSVCITKGTFRRALWRGIQVAVKTLGEEVFTDDEKVKAFHDELTLLQKVRHPNVVQFLGAVTQSTPMMIVTEYLPQNVYSFFLNAFPLFFPPLSIYVKFALDIARGMSYLHEHKPEAIIHRDLEPSNILRDDSGHLKVADFGVSKSLKITKTVKEDKPVTCEDTSWRYVAPEVYRNEEYDTKADVFSFSLILQEMIEGCPPFYRKPEKEVPKAYVENERPPFRAAPKLYAYGLKDLIEECWDGEPYRRPTFRQIIGRLDKINHHLAQKRRWKALAPSCIWNLEALFKGYPTSPGSRSSRSTVR
;
A
#
# COMPACT_ATOMS: atom_id res chain seq x y z
N MET A 1 7.84 49.21 -1.34
CA MET A 1 8.41 48.13 -0.51
C MET A 1 7.89 46.82 -1.06
N ASP A 2 8.81 46.05 -1.49
CA ASP A 2 8.69 44.96 -2.46
C ASP A 2 8.13 43.70 -1.82
N THR A 3 6.91 43.28 -2.25
CA THR A 3 6.21 42.10 -1.75
C THR A 3 6.39 40.88 -2.66
N SER A 4 7.51 40.80 -3.39
CA SER A 4 7.72 39.78 -4.42
C SER A 4 8.77 38.71 -4.08
N LYS A 5 8.85 38.22 -2.84
CA LYS A 5 9.73 37.08 -2.50
C LYS A 5 9.19 36.21 -1.38
N LEU A 6 7.98 35.71 -1.53
CA LEU A 6 7.54 34.47 -0.90
C LEU A 6 7.14 33.51 -2.02
N GLN A 7 8.09 33.12 -2.84
CA GLN A 7 7.95 31.90 -3.61
C GLN A 7 7.96 30.74 -2.60
N SER A 8 6.79 30.15 -2.38
CA SER A 8 6.65 28.90 -1.70
C SER A 8 7.63 27.88 -2.31
N ARG A 9 8.55 27.38 -1.51
CA ARG A 9 9.48 26.30 -1.89
C ARG A 9 8.80 24.94 -2.07
N PHE A 10 7.49 24.91 -2.12
CA PHE A 10 6.71 23.74 -2.43
C PHE A 10 6.29 23.81 -3.89
N SER A 11 7.16 23.33 -4.78
CA SER A 11 6.69 22.91 -6.08
C SER A 11 5.86 21.64 -5.82
N LEU A 12 4.55 21.80 -5.75
CA LEU A 12 3.57 20.72 -5.92
C LEU A 12 3.70 20.22 -7.37
N GLY A 13 4.87 19.71 -7.71
CA GLY A 13 5.11 18.96 -8.92
C GLY A 13 4.51 17.57 -8.74
N ARG A 14 4.49 16.80 -9.79
CA ARG A 14 3.99 15.40 -9.97
C ARG A 14 4.31 14.38 -8.85
N GLN A 15 4.66 14.84 -7.65
CA GLN A 15 5.08 14.06 -6.49
C GLN A 15 3.96 13.79 -5.51
N SER A 16 2.84 14.50 -5.63
CA SER A 16 1.65 14.23 -4.84
C SER A 16 0.55 13.73 -5.75
N SER A 17 -0.27 12.82 -5.26
CA SER A 17 -1.55 12.40 -5.84
C SER A 17 -2.49 13.58 -6.18
N LEU A 18 -2.04 14.78 -6.08
CA LEU A 18 -2.74 16.05 -6.02
C LEU A 18 -2.41 17.00 -7.19
N ALA A 19 -1.74 16.50 -8.25
CA ALA A 19 -1.49 17.31 -9.45
C ALA A 19 -2.83 17.60 -10.19
N PRO A 20 -3.07 18.86 -10.67
CA PRO A 20 -4.30 19.18 -11.39
C PRO A 20 -4.37 18.42 -12.74
N ASP A 21 -5.56 17.91 -13.05
CA ASP A 21 -5.88 17.31 -14.34
C ASP A 21 -5.66 18.31 -15.48
N HIS A 22 -4.64 18.09 -16.31
CA HIS A 22 -4.63 18.64 -17.64
C HIS A 22 -5.48 17.74 -18.54
N GLN A 23 -6.69 18.21 -18.86
CA GLN A 23 -7.47 17.71 -19.98
C GLN A 23 -6.73 18.04 -21.27
N ASP A 24 -5.94 17.11 -21.77
CA ASP A 24 -5.61 17.04 -23.18
C ASP A 24 -5.81 15.63 -23.68
N SER A 25 -6.85 15.51 -24.49
CA SER A 25 -7.19 14.34 -25.26
C SER A 25 -6.12 14.10 -26.33
N ALA A 26 -5.14 13.25 -26.04
CA ALA A 26 -4.31 12.67 -27.08
C ALA A 26 -3.74 11.33 -26.62
N THR A 27 -4.21 10.28 -27.29
CA THR A 27 -3.54 8.99 -27.52
C THR A 27 -3.10 8.19 -26.29
N ILE A 28 -3.96 7.23 -25.93
CA ILE A 28 -3.61 6.08 -25.09
C ILE A 28 -2.56 5.26 -25.85
N ASN A 29 -1.28 5.51 -25.55
CA ASN A 29 -0.20 4.59 -25.84
C ASN A 29 0.86 4.69 -24.75
N ASP A 30 1.14 3.55 -24.12
CA ASP A 30 2.34 3.25 -23.31
C ASP A 30 2.62 4.01 -22.01
N SER A 31 1.63 4.37 -21.18
CA SER A 31 1.90 4.99 -19.87
C SER A 31 2.09 4.02 -18.69
N VAL A 32 2.41 2.75 -18.92
CA VAL A 32 2.68 1.76 -17.84
C VAL A 32 4.11 1.89 -17.28
N ASN A 33 4.92 2.82 -17.79
CA ASN A 33 6.34 3.01 -17.42
C ASN A 33 6.72 4.47 -17.18
N GLU A 34 5.83 5.33 -16.66
CA GLU A 34 6.36 6.60 -16.15
C GLU A 34 7.28 6.29 -14.96
N PRO A 35 8.53 6.73 -15.01
CA PRO A 35 9.46 6.50 -13.90
C PRO A 35 8.93 7.24 -12.68
N ILE A 36 8.83 6.54 -11.55
CA ILE A 36 8.55 7.15 -10.25
C ILE A 36 9.54 8.30 -10.07
N ASP A 37 9.02 9.45 -9.65
CA ASP A 37 9.85 10.62 -9.35
C ASP A 37 11.01 10.20 -8.43
N PRO A 38 12.28 10.47 -8.81
CA PRO A 38 13.45 9.99 -8.08
C PRO A 38 13.42 10.25 -6.57
N PRO A 39 13.03 11.43 -6.06
CA PRO A 39 12.95 11.67 -4.63
C PRO A 39 11.91 10.80 -3.91
N VAL A 40 10.76 10.57 -4.52
CA VAL A 40 9.72 9.68 -3.97
C VAL A 40 10.22 8.23 -3.99
N ARG A 41 10.91 7.84 -5.06
CA ARG A 41 11.53 6.52 -5.18
C ARG A 41 12.55 6.27 -4.06
N LEU A 42 13.31 7.30 -3.63
CA LEU A 42 14.25 7.20 -2.52
C LEU A 42 13.55 6.77 -1.22
N MET A 43 12.34 7.28 -0.94
CA MET A 43 11.56 6.90 0.23
C MET A 43 11.20 5.40 0.22
N TYR A 44 10.79 4.89 -0.94
CA TYR A 44 10.46 3.47 -1.10
C TYR A 44 11.69 2.57 -0.96
N LEU A 45 12.80 2.96 -1.58
CA LEU A 45 14.05 2.20 -1.47
C LEU A 45 14.58 2.17 -0.02
N ALA A 46 14.44 3.29 0.71
CA ALA A 46 14.78 3.35 2.13
C ALA A 46 13.90 2.42 2.99
N ASN A 47 12.60 2.32 2.67
CA ASN A 47 11.69 1.38 3.31
C ASN A 47 12.07 -0.08 3.02
N ASP A 48 12.44 -0.37 1.76
CA ASP A 48 12.77 -1.71 1.28
C ASP A 48 14.15 -2.20 1.73
N GLY A 49 15.04 -1.26 2.05
CA GLY A 49 16.43 -1.56 2.38
C GLY A 49 17.31 -1.81 1.15
N ASP A 50 16.94 -1.26 -0.01
CA ASP A 50 17.69 -1.42 -1.26
C ASP A 50 18.85 -0.42 -1.34
N LEU A 51 20.02 -0.84 -0.86
CA LEU A 51 21.23 -0.01 -0.83
C LEU A 51 21.76 0.32 -2.24
N GLU A 52 21.65 -0.59 -3.19
CA GLU A 52 22.10 -0.36 -4.57
C GLU A 52 21.24 0.71 -5.24
N GLY A 53 19.91 0.57 -5.15
CA GLY A 53 18.97 1.53 -5.71
C GLY A 53 19.10 2.92 -5.07
N ILE A 54 19.34 3.01 -3.75
CA ILE A 54 19.60 4.27 -3.04
C ILE A 54 20.86 4.93 -3.59
N ASN A 55 21.97 4.18 -3.74
CA ASN A 55 23.21 4.71 -4.27
C ASN A 55 23.02 5.20 -5.71
N GLU A 56 22.40 4.45 -6.59
CA GLU A 56 22.11 4.83 -7.97
C GLU A 56 21.33 6.17 -8.04
N LEU A 57 20.31 6.35 -7.18
CA LEU A 57 19.53 7.58 -7.16
C LEU A 57 20.32 8.78 -6.65
N LEU A 58 21.11 8.59 -5.59
CA LEU A 58 21.93 9.67 -5.02
C LEU A 58 23.09 10.04 -5.92
N ASP A 59 23.70 9.08 -6.62
CA ASP A 59 24.72 9.32 -7.64
C ASP A 59 24.12 10.03 -8.87
N GLY A 60 22.84 9.82 -9.16
CA GLY A 60 22.05 10.52 -10.16
C GLY A 60 21.64 11.94 -9.76
N GLY A 61 22.04 12.43 -8.58
CA GLY A 61 21.77 13.79 -8.11
C GLY A 61 20.44 13.99 -7.38
N SER A 62 19.77 12.91 -6.94
CA SER A 62 18.58 13.01 -6.11
C SER A 62 18.91 13.63 -4.75
N ASP A 63 18.03 14.48 -4.23
CA ASP A 63 18.20 15.12 -2.91
C ASP A 63 17.98 14.10 -1.80
N VAL A 64 19.03 13.80 -1.04
CA VAL A 64 18.97 12.91 0.14
C VAL A 64 18.07 13.45 1.25
N ASN A 65 17.87 14.78 1.29
CA ASN A 65 17.04 15.49 2.28
C ASN A 65 15.64 15.83 1.75
N PHE A 66 15.24 15.22 0.64
CA PHE A 66 13.87 15.36 0.14
C PHE A 66 12.86 15.10 1.26
N ARG A 67 11.84 15.95 1.32
CA ARG A 67 10.77 15.88 2.31
C ARG A 67 9.44 15.61 1.63
N ASP A 68 8.73 14.63 2.12
CA ASP A 68 7.35 14.36 1.70
C ASP A 68 6.37 15.44 2.21
N ILE A 69 5.09 15.24 1.93
CA ILE A 69 4.00 16.15 2.34
C ILE A 69 3.94 16.36 3.87
N ASP A 70 4.45 15.42 4.66
CA ASP A 70 4.54 15.52 6.12
C ASP A 70 5.90 16.02 6.62
N GLY A 71 6.79 16.41 5.74
CA GLY A 71 8.14 16.81 6.08
C GLY A 71 9.07 15.66 6.45
N ARG A 72 8.66 14.39 6.22
CA ARG A 72 9.50 13.22 6.47
C ARG A 72 10.55 13.04 5.39
N THR A 73 11.70 12.50 5.79
CA THR A 73 12.80 12.17 4.89
C THR A 73 12.99 10.65 4.79
N ALA A 74 13.79 10.20 3.84
CA ALA A 74 14.20 8.80 3.75
C ALA A 74 14.82 8.29 5.06
N LEU A 75 15.51 9.18 5.82
CA LEU A 75 16.09 8.85 7.11
C LEU A 75 15.03 8.54 8.18
N HIS A 76 13.88 9.24 8.19
CA HIS A 76 12.74 8.90 9.07
C HIS A 76 12.22 7.49 8.75
N ILE A 77 12.03 7.18 7.47
CA ILE A 77 11.51 5.88 7.04
C ILE A 77 12.47 4.76 7.44
N ALA A 78 13.76 4.92 7.16
CA ALA A 78 14.78 3.94 7.53
C ALA A 78 14.87 3.74 9.05
N ALA A 79 14.73 4.82 9.83
CA ALA A 79 14.75 4.79 11.28
C ALA A 79 13.54 4.06 11.86
N CYS A 80 12.33 4.31 11.34
CA CYS A 80 11.11 3.57 11.70
C CYS A 80 11.24 2.08 11.44
N GLN A 81 11.80 1.71 10.29
CA GLN A 81 11.93 0.31 9.85
C GLN A 81 13.11 -0.43 10.48
N GLY A 82 13.98 0.27 11.24
CA GLY A 82 15.17 -0.32 11.84
C GLY A 82 16.24 -0.72 10.81
N ARG A 83 16.27 -0.08 9.64
CA ARG A 83 17.24 -0.35 8.56
C ARG A 83 18.58 0.32 8.86
N THR A 84 19.37 -0.27 9.72
CA THR A 84 20.65 0.29 10.20
C THR A 84 21.63 0.59 9.06
N ASP A 85 21.70 -0.30 8.09
CA ASP A 85 22.52 -0.17 6.88
C ASP A 85 22.11 1.01 5.99
N VAL A 86 20.79 1.19 5.79
CA VAL A 86 20.24 2.33 5.06
C VAL A 86 20.49 3.63 5.81
N VAL A 87 20.23 3.65 7.13
CA VAL A 87 20.52 4.84 7.98
C VAL A 87 21.99 5.24 7.85
N GLN A 88 22.91 4.26 7.94
CA GLN A 88 24.33 4.52 7.79
C GLN A 88 24.69 5.07 6.39
N LEU A 89 24.07 4.54 5.34
CA LEU A 89 24.28 5.00 3.97
C LEU A 89 23.78 6.43 3.81
N LEU A 90 22.55 6.74 4.22
CA LEU A 90 21.95 8.08 4.10
C LEU A 90 22.76 9.13 4.85
N LEU A 91 23.23 8.82 6.08
CA LEU A 91 24.08 9.72 6.87
C LEU A 91 25.43 9.98 6.18
N ARG A 92 26.07 8.96 5.60
CA ARG A 92 27.29 9.10 4.80
C ARG A 92 27.09 9.97 3.55
N ARG A 93 25.90 9.96 2.99
CA ARG A 93 25.50 10.73 1.81
C ARG A 93 25.03 12.15 2.15
N GLY A 94 25.13 12.56 3.42
CA GLY A 94 24.84 13.92 3.87
C GLY A 94 23.37 14.15 4.27
N ALA A 95 22.66 13.11 4.68
CA ALA A 95 21.34 13.28 5.27
C ALA A 95 21.43 14.13 6.54
N GLU A 96 20.51 15.10 6.70
CA GLU A 96 20.32 15.83 7.96
C GLU A 96 19.98 14.82 9.07
N VAL A 97 20.63 14.96 10.23
CA VAL A 97 20.47 13.98 11.32
C VAL A 97 19.15 14.17 12.07
N ASP A 98 18.75 15.44 12.28
CA ASP A 98 17.56 15.81 13.05
C ASP A 98 16.53 16.59 12.22
N PRO A 99 16.14 16.15 11.01
CA PRO A 99 15.03 16.77 10.32
C PRO A 99 13.76 16.54 11.15
N GLN A 100 12.90 17.55 11.25
CA GLN A 100 11.61 17.42 11.93
C GLN A 100 10.50 17.25 10.90
N ASP A 101 9.63 16.29 11.11
CA ASP A 101 8.38 16.14 10.37
C ASP A 101 7.31 17.12 10.88
N ARG A 102 6.12 17.13 10.29
CA ARG A 102 5.02 18.04 10.69
C ARG A 102 4.53 17.84 12.14
N TRP A 103 4.91 16.75 12.79
CA TRP A 103 4.60 16.46 14.20
C TRP A 103 5.82 16.67 15.11
N CYS A 104 6.84 17.36 14.62
CA CYS A 104 8.10 17.58 15.30
C CYS A 104 8.85 16.28 15.66
N SER A 105 8.51 15.14 15.05
CA SER A 105 9.25 13.89 15.20
C SER A 105 10.55 13.95 14.42
N THR A 106 11.61 13.38 15.00
CA THR A 106 12.92 13.23 14.35
C THR A 106 13.19 11.73 14.06
N PRO A 107 14.13 11.38 13.18
CA PRO A 107 14.53 9.99 12.96
C PRO A 107 14.92 9.27 14.25
N LEU A 108 15.57 9.99 15.21
CA LEU A 108 15.89 9.43 16.51
C LEU A 108 14.64 9.16 17.35
N ALA A 109 13.66 10.07 17.36
CA ALA A 109 12.39 9.87 18.06
C ALA A 109 11.63 8.67 17.50
N ASP A 110 11.59 8.53 16.16
CA ASP A 110 11.00 7.38 15.50
C ASP A 110 11.72 6.07 15.88
N ALA A 111 13.05 6.04 15.84
CA ALA A 111 13.85 4.87 16.24
C ALA A 111 13.62 4.46 17.69
N LEU A 112 13.52 5.43 18.61
CA LEU A 112 13.22 5.20 20.03
C LEU A 112 11.81 4.63 20.21
N TYR A 113 10.83 5.19 19.51
CA TYR A 113 9.43 4.74 19.59
C TYR A 113 9.29 3.28 19.12
N TYR A 114 9.94 2.91 18.01
CA TYR A 114 9.92 1.56 17.47
C TYR A 114 10.94 0.61 18.10
N LYS A 115 11.72 1.09 19.11
CA LYS A 115 12.74 0.31 19.83
C LYS A 115 13.83 -0.27 18.92
N ASN A 116 14.23 0.47 17.92
CA ASN A 116 15.29 0.11 16.98
C ASN A 116 16.65 0.52 17.55
N HIS A 117 17.13 -0.20 18.57
CA HIS A 117 18.28 0.16 19.39
C HIS A 117 19.58 0.38 18.63
N ASP A 118 19.82 -0.36 17.55
CA ASP A 118 21.03 -0.20 16.74
C ASP A 118 20.97 1.10 15.90
N VAL A 119 19.79 1.46 15.41
CA VAL A 119 19.56 2.75 14.73
C VAL A 119 19.70 3.91 15.72
N VAL A 120 19.15 3.78 16.94
CA VAL A 120 19.31 4.79 18.02
C VAL A 120 20.78 5.08 18.26
N LYS A 121 21.59 4.03 18.51
CA LYS A 121 23.05 4.19 18.73
C LYS A 121 23.74 4.89 17.55
N LEU A 122 23.36 4.50 16.34
CA LEU A 122 23.97 5.05 15.13
C LEU A 122 23.63 6.53 14.95
N LEU A 123 22.38 6.93 15.19
CA LEU A 123 21.95 8.32 15.10
C LEU A 123 22.61 9.19 16.21
N GLU A 124 22.68 8.68 17.46
CA GLU A 124 23.37 9.38 18.56
C GLU A 124 24.87 9.57 18.27
N GLN A 125 25.55 8.59 17.67
CA GLN A 125 26.94 8.70 17.23
C GLN A 125 27.14 9.79 16.19
N HIS A 126 26.11 10.10 15.39
CA HIS A 126 26.13 11.18 14.41
C HIS A 126 25.59 12.51 14.97
N GLY A 127 25.37 12.60 16.29
CA GLY A 127 25.00 13.84 16.98
C GLY A 127 23.51 14.13 17.00
N ALA A 128 22.65 13.13 16.79
CA ALA A 128 21.21 13.28 16.93
C ALA A 128 20.86 13.72 18.37
N LYS A 129 19.98 14.71 18.46
CA LYS A 129 19.53 15.25 19.77
C LYS A 129 18.37 14.40 20.30
N PRO A 130 18.36 14.11 21.60
CA PRO A 130 17.23 13.42 22.21
C PRO A 130 15.95 14.22 21.97
N PRO A 131 14.81 13.55 21.69
CA PRO A 131 13.55 14.24 21.52
C PRO A 131 13.27 15.07 22.76
N VAL A 132 12.91 16.33 22.54
CA VAL A 132 12.42 17.18 23.64
C VAL A 132 11.18 16.46 24.18
N ALA A 133 11.15 16.21 25.49
CA ALA A 133 10.02 15.55 26.14
C ALA A 133 8.71 16.21 25.67
N PRO A 134 7.68 15.43 25.27
CA PRO A 134 6.43 16.02 24.81
C PRO A 134 5.98 17.03 25.84
N MET A 135 5.73 18.26 25.44
CA MET A 135 5.18 19.27 26.31
C MET A 135 3.95 18.67 26.95
N HIS A 136 3.98 18.52 28.27
CA HIS A 136 2.79 18.18 29.04
C HIS A 136 1.75 19.26 28.71
N VAL A 137 0.75 18.90 27.93
CA VAL A 137 -0.45 19.71 27.74
C VAL A 137 -1.07 19.86 29.12
N GLN A 138 -0.78 20.96 29.80
CA GLN A 138 -1.30 21.23 31.14
C GLN A 138 -2.68 21.87 31.12
N ASN A 139 -3.17 22.26 29.94
CA ASN A 139 -4.47 22.89 29.77
C ASN A 139 -5.31 22.19 28.70
N ALA A 140 -6.51 21.76 29.07
CA ALA A 140 -7.55 21.22 28.18
C ALA A 140 -8.04 22.21 27.10
N ARG A 141 -7.35 23.32 26.87
CA ARG A 141 -7.66 24.37 25.88
C ARG A 141 -6.64 24.48 24.76
N GLU A 142 -5.60 23.69 24.77
CA GLU A 142 -4.67 23.67 23.65
C GLU A 142 -5.28 22.84 22.52
N VAL A 143 -5.51 23.50 21.39
CA VAL A 143 -6.01 22.90 20.17
C VAL A 143 -4.98 21.84 19.72
N PRO A 144 -5.38 20.58 19.47
CA PRO A 144 -4.47 19.57 19.00
C PRO A 144 -3.74 20.00 17.71
N GLU A 145 -2.47 19.63 17.56
CA GLU A 145 -1.65 19.99 16.39
C GLU A 145 -2.25 19.52 15.06
N TYR A 146 -3.04 18.46 15.10
CA TYR A 146 -3.73 17.93 13.92
C TYR A 146 -5.05 18.66 13.60
N GLU A 147 -5.48 19.60 14.41
CA GLU A 147 -6.77 20.28 14.20
C GLU A 147 -6.73 21.15 12.94
N ILE A 148 -7.70 20.96 12.08
CA ILE A 148 -7.91 21.75 10.87
C ILE A 148 -9.12 22.66 11.10
N ASP A 149 -8.98 23.95 10.77
CA ASP A 149 -10.12 24.85 10.74
C ASP A 149 -11.08 24.41 9.61
N PRO A 150 -12.35 24.07 9.89
CA PRO A 150 -13.29 23.64 8.87
C PRO A 150 -13.48 24.64 7.74
N SER A 151 -13.23 25.94 7.97
CA SER A 151 -13.27 26.97 6.92
C SER A 151 -12.15 26.86 5.89
N GLU A 152 -11.06 26.12 6.19
CA GLU A 152 -10.01 25.84 5.23
C GLU A 152 -10.37 24.72 4.24
N LEU A 153 -11.45 23.96 4.50
CA LEU A 153 -11.91 22.87 3.66
C LEU A 153 -12.96 23.36 2.66
N ASP A 154 -12.60 23.42 1.38
CA ASP A 154 -13.52 23.81 0.31
C ASP A 154 -14.21 22.58 -0.29
N PHE A 155 -15.52 22.52 -0.12
CA PHE A 155 -16.40 21.47 -0.64
C PHE A 155 -17.18 21.88 -1.90
N THR A 156 -16.88 23.02 -2.53
CA THR A 156 -17.65 23.57 -3.66
C THR A 156 -17.80 22.58 -4.82
N ASN A 157 -16.71 21.84 -5.15
CA ASN A 157 -16.72 20.80 -6.18
C ASN A 157 -16.56 19.38 -5.56
N SER A 158 -17.16 19.18 -4.40
CA SER A 158 -17.07 17.93 -3.66
C SER A 158 -17.79 16.81 -4.38
N VAL A 159 -17.11 15.66 -4.49
CA VAL A 159 -17.65 14.41 -5.01
C VAL A 159 -17.58 13.36 -3.92
N CYS A 160 -18.66 12.60 -3.74
CA CYS A 160 -18.61 11.42 -2.86
C CYS A 160 -17.67 10.37 -3.43
N ILE A 161 -16.77 9.90 -2.58
CA ILE A 161 -15.81 8.84 -2.89
C ILE A 161 -16.25 7.62 -2.09
N THR A 162 -16.01 6.43 -2.61
CA THR A 162 -16.39 5.18 -1.94
C THR A 162 -17.85 5.22 -1.44
N LYS A 163 -18.51 4.20 -1.24
CA LYS A 163 -19.92 4.03 -0.78
C LYS A 163 -20.56 5.22 0.02
N GLY A 164 -20.05 6.46 -0.18
CA GLY A 164 -20.59 7.69 0.43
C GLY A 164 -19.94 8.12 1.75
N THR A 165 -18.96 7.37 2.27
CA THR A 165 -18.30 7.67 3.54
C THR A 165 -17.26 8.79 3.44
N PHE A 166 -16.62 8.92 2.28
CA PHE A 166 -15.61 9.94 2.03
C PHE A 166 -16.08 10.95 0.98
N ARG A 167 -15.66 12.19 1.14
CA ARG A 167 -15.86 13.27 0.16
C ARG A 167 -14.50 13.85 -0.24
N ARG A 168 -14.36 14.16 -1.54
CA ARG A 168 -13.21 14.93 -2.01
C ARG A 168 -13.42 16.41 -1.67
N ALA A 169 -12.42 17.04 -1.12
CA ALA A 169 -12.41 18.48 -0.83
C ALA A 169 -11.07 19.10 -1.26
N LEU A 170 -10.98 20.42 -1.23
CA LEU A 170 -9.72 21.14 -1.36
C LEU A 170 -9.32 21.69 0.02
N TRP A 171 -8.10 21.46 0.41
CA TRP A 171 -7.50 22.04 1.61
C TRP A 171 -6.22 22.77 1.23
N ARG A 172 -6.18 24.09 1.45
CA ARG A 172 -5.04 24.93 1.07
C ARG A 172 -4.56 24.71 -0.39
N GLY A 173 -5.50 24.46 -1.30
CA GLY A 173 -5.24 24.24 -2.72
C GLY A 173 -4.87 22.80 -3.11
N ILE A 174 -4.80 21.86 -2.17
CA ILE A 174 -4.56 20.43 -2.45
C ILE A 174 -5.86 19.63 -2.33
N GLN A 175 -6.01 18.59 -3.14
CA GLN A 175 -7.14 17.67 -3.03
C GLN A 175 -6.93 16.73 -1.84
N VAL A 176 -7.96 16.59 -1.02
CA VAL A 176 -7.97 15.72 0.16
C VAL A 176 -9.22 14.85 0.19
N ALA A 177 -9.12 13.72 0.88
CA ALA A 177 -10.27 12.88 1.19
C ALA A 177 -10.74 13.19 2.62
N VAL A 178 -12.03 13.48 2.77
CA VAL A 178 -12.62 13.88 4.04
C VAL A 178 -13.70 12.89 4.42
N LYS A 179 -13.53 12.22 5.55
CA LYS A 179 -14.55 11.39 6.20
C LYS A 179 -15.29 12.24 7.22
N THR A 180 -16.60 12.37 7.05
CA THR A 180 -17.43 13.19 7.93
C THR A 180 -18.29 12.32 8.81
N LEU A 181 -18.31 12.61 10.10
CA LEU A 181 -19.27 12.02 11.03
C LEU A 181 -20.54 12.90 10.98
N GLY A 182 -21.61 12.33 10.42
CA GLY A 182 -22.87 13.07 10.19
C GLY A 182 -23.57 13.49 11.51
N GLU A 183 -24.36 14.54 11.45
CA GLU A 183 -25.06 15.10 12.61
C GLU A 183 -26.01 14.10 13.29
N GLU A 184 -26.64 13.20 12.50
CA GLU A 184 -27.54 12.17 13.02
C GLU A 184 -26.80 11.11 13.86
N VAL A 185 -25.47 11.07 13.78
CA VAL A 185 -24.63 10.07 14.44
C VAL A 185 -24.14 10.55 15.81
N PHE A 186 -24.24 11.84 16.13
CA PHE A 186 -23.84 12.37 17.45
C PHE A 186 -24.65 11.84 18.62
N THR A 187 -25.81 11.26 18.37
CA THR A 187 -26.64 10.59 19.38
C THR A 187 -26.25 9.15 19.61
N ASP A 188 -25.32 8.61 18.80
CA ASP A 188 -24.83 7.24 18.86
C ASP A 188 -23.40 7.22 19.43
N ASP A 189 -23.27 7.00 20.72
CA ASP A 189 -22.00 6.97 21.43
C ASP A 189 -21.02 5.93 20.87
N GLU A 190 -21.52 4.81 20.30
CA GLU A 190 -20.67 3.77 19.69
C GLU A 190 -19.97 4.31 18.43
N LYS A 191 -20.67 5.08 17.60
CA LYS A 191 -20.09 5.64 16.36
C LYS A 191 -19.12 6.80 16.64
N VAL A 192 -19.43 7.65 17.62
CA VAL A 192 -18.52 8.72 18.08
C VAL A 192 -17.22 8.09 18.61
N LYS A 193 -17.34 7.03 19.40
CA LYS A 193 -16.19 6.29 19.91
C LYS A 193 -15.39 5.65 18.78
N ALA A 194 -16.05 5.01 17.80
CA ALA A 194 -15.36 4.42 16.65
C ALA A 194 -14.58 5.48 15.84
N PHE A 195 -15.14 6.69 15.67
CA PHE A 195 -14.47 7.80 15.02
C PHE A 195 -13.20 8.25 15.80
N HIS A 196 -13.29 8.37 17.11
CA HIS A 196 -12.14 8.72 17.95
C HIS A 196 -11.07 7.61 17.96
N ASP A 197 -11.48 6.35 17.96
CA ASP A 197 -10.56 5.20 17.89
C ASP A 197 -9.81 5.21 16.54
N GLU A 198 -10.51 5.43 15.41
CA GLU A 198 -9.92 5.58 14.08
C GLU A 198 -8.93 6.75 14.04
N LEU A 199 -9.34 7.93 14.52
CA LEU A 199 -8.48 9.10 14.59
C LEU A 199 -7.21 8.83 15.39
N THR A 200 -7.34 8.18 16.55
CA THR A 200 -6.21 7.82 17.41
C THR A 200 -5.24 6.86 16.72
N LEU A 201 -5.74 5.94 15.90
CA LEU A 201 -4.90 5.03 15.11
C LEU A 201 -4.20 5.78 13.98
N LEU A 202 -4.94 6.57 13.20
CA LEU A 202 -4.40 7.31 12.06
C LEU A 202 -3.29 8.28 12.43
N GLN A 203 -3.35 8.91 13.60
CA GLN A 203 -2.30 9.78 14.11
C GLN A 203 -0.96 9.07 14.33
N LYS A 204 -1.01 7.77 14.66
CA LYS A 204 0.18 6.96 15.00
C LYS A 204 0.78 6.27 13.78
N VAL A 205 0.02 6.14 12.69
CA VAL A 205 0.38 5.33 11.53
C VAL A 205 1.05 6.20 10.46
N ARG A 206 2.27 5.84 10.06
CA ARG A 206 3.06 6.55 9.04
C ARG A 206 3.88 5.55 8.24
N HIS A 207 3.47 5.29 7.01
CA HIS A 207 4.18 4.36 6.14
C HIS A 207 3.86 4.65 4.67
N PRO A 208 4.82 4.54 3.73
CA PRO A 208 4.58 4.85 2.31
C PRO A 208 3.45 4.02 1.67
N ASN A 209 3.20 2.80 2.15
CA ASN A 209 2.10 1.95 1.67
C ASN A 209 0.84 1.99 2.56
N VAL A 210 0.67 3.05 3.35
CA VAL A 210 -0.53 3.32 4.13
C VAL A 210 -0.98 4.74 3.83
N VAL A 211 -2.30 4.94 3.70
CA VAL A 211 -2.87 6.27 3.46
C VAL A 211 -2.51 7.22 4.58
N GLN A 212 -2.11 8.43 4.19
CA GLN A 212 -1.57 9.44 5.05
C GLN A 212 -2.65 10.25 5.74
N PHE A 213 -2.59 10.34 7.06
CA PHE A 213 -3.39 11.25 7.85
C PHE A 213 -2.84 12.68 7.73
N LEU A 214 -3.70 13.64 7.42
CA LEU A 214 -3.33 15.05 7.25
C LEU A 214 -3.80 15.92 8.40
N GLY A 215 -4.90 15.58 9.03
CA GLY A 215 -5.47 16.28 10.16
C GLY A 215 -6.92 15.92 10.40
N ALA A 216 -7.56 16.59 11.34
CA ALA A 216 -8.96 16.36 11.68
C ALA A 216 -9.63 17.64 12.13
N VAL A 217 -10.95 17.68 12.02
CA VAL A 217 -11.82 18.68 12.64
C VAL A 217 -12.50 18.00 13.80
N THR A 218 -12.14 18.36 15.04
CA THR A 218 -12.69 17.73 16.24
C THR A 218 -13.35 18.72 17.19
N GLN A 219 -13.07 20.02 17.02
CA GLN A 219 -13.60 21.07 17.88
C GLN A 219 -14.93 21.67 17.40
N SER A 220 -15.39 21.26 16.22
CA SER A 220 -16.64 21.72 15.64
C SER A 220 -17.42 20.56 15.01
N THR A 221 -18.71 20.78 14.77
CA THR A 221 -19.60 19.85 14.08
C THR A 221 -19.81 20.28 12.63
N PRO A 222 -19.80 19.35 11.67
CA PRO A 222 -19.53 17.91 11.83
C PRO A 222 -18.04 17.62 12.09
N MET A 223 -17.73 16.57 12.87
CA MET A 223 -16.36 16.11 13.01
C MET A 223 -15.87 15.47 11.70
N MET A 224 -14.60 15.68 11.36
CA MET A 224 -14.03 15.22 10.10
C MET A 224 -12.62 14.65 10.29
N ILE A 225 -12.30 13.58 9.58
CA ILE A 225 -10.94 13.07 9.41
C ILE A 225 -10.50 13.42 7.98
N VAL A 226 -9.32 14.02 7.85
CA VAL A 226 -8.74 14.44 6.58
C VAL A 226 -7.51 13.60 6.27
N THR A 227 -7.52 12.96 5.10
CA THR A 227 -6.42 12.16 4.61
C THR A 227 -6.00 12.61 3.21
N GLU A 228 -4.86 12.13 2.72
CA GLU A 228 -4.51 12.28 1.32
C GLU A 228 -5.60 11.71 0.41
N TYR A 229 -5.81 12.36 -0.74
CA TYR A 229 -6.74 11.87 -1.75
C TYR A 229 -6.00 11.07 -2.81
N LEU A 230 -6.43 9.85 -3.04
CA LEU A 230 -5.91 8.94 -4.06
C LEU A 230 -7.05 8.59 -5.03
N PRO A 231 -6.95 9.01 -6.31
CA PRO A 231 -8.09 8.97 -7.24
C PRO A 231 -8.45 7.58 -7.75
N GLN A 232 -7.54 6.61 -7.63
CA GLN A 232 -7.70 5.27 -8.18
C GLN A 232 -7.64 4.23 -7.07
N ASN A 233 -8.54 3.26 -7.09
CA ASN A 233 -8.38 2.02 -6.34
C ASN A 233 -7.85 0.90 -7.24
N VAL A 234 -7.31 -0.13 -6.63
CA VAL A 234 -6.74 -1.26 -7.36
C VAL A 234 -7.78 -1.97 -8.23
N TYR A 235 -9.03 -2.02 -7.78
CA TYR A 235 -10.14 -2.62 -8.51
C TYR A 235 -10.44 -1.89 -9.83
N SER A 236 -10.56 -0.56 -9.80
CA SER A 236 -10.81 0.25 -11.00
C SER A 236 -9.64 0.17 -11.99
N PHE A 237 -8.40 0.09 -11.48
CA PHE A 237 -7.22 -0.11 -12.33
C PHE A 237 -7.33 -1.42 -13.13
N PHE A 238 -7.66 -2.54 -12.46
CA PHE A 238 -7.78 -3.82 -13.16
C PHE A 238 -8.99 -3.87 -14.08
N LEU A 239 -10.15 -3.36 -13.68
CA LEU A 239 -11.34 -3.31 -14.54
C LEU A 239 -11.09 -2.54 -15.84
N ASN A 240 -10.39 -1.41 -15.76
CA ASN A 240 -10.09 -0.59 -16.93
C ASN A 240 -8.98 -1.21 -17.80
N ALA A 241 -8.04 -1.94 -17.22
CA ALA A 241 -6.93 -2.58 -17.94
C ALA A 241 -7.32 -3.92 -18.60
N PHE A 242 -8.17 -4.71 -17.96
CA PHE A 242 -8.50 -6.08 -18.37
C PHE A 242 -9.08 -6.25 -19.79
N PRO A 243 -9.90 -5.35 -20.33
CA PRO A 243 -10.42 -5.54 -21.68
C PRO A 243 -9.36 -5.44 -22.77
N LEU A 244 -8.22 -4.80 -22.48
CA LEU A 244 -7.22 -4.45 -23.48
C LEU A 244 -5.83 -5.07 -23.23
N PHE A 245 -5.49 -5.39 -21.98
CA PHE A 245 -4.14 -5.84 -21.63
C PHE A 245 -4.11 -6.68 -20.34
N PHE A 246 -3.44 -7.83 -20.40
CA PHE A 246 -3.12 -8.62 -19.19
C PHE A 246 -1.76 -8.18 -18.66
N PRO A 247 -1.70 -7.54 -17.47
CA PRO A 247 -0.42 -7.14 -16.90
C PRO A 247 0.55 -8.31 -16.75
N PRO A 248 1.85 -8.10 -16.89
CA PRO A 248 2.85 -9.14 -16.60
C PRO A 248 2.86 -9.48 -15.10
N LEU A 249 3.25 -10.71 -14.77
CA LEU A 249 3.34 -11.19 -13.37
C LEU A 249 4.08 -10.23 -12.42
N SER A 250 5.07 -9.52 -12.93
CA SER A 250 5.84 -8.54 -12.13
C SER A 250 5.03 -7.37 -11.59
N ILE A 251 3.93 -6.97 -12.24
CA ILE A 251 3.04 -5.91 -11.75
C ILE A 251 2.23 -6.45 -10.56
N TYR A 252 1.68 -7.66 -10.69
CA TYR A 252 0.95 -8.28 -9.58
C TYR A 252 1.85 -8.48 -8.34
N VAL A 253 3.10 -8.91 -8.56
CA VAL A 253 4.07 -9.10 -7.47
C VAL A 253 4.45 -7.75 -6.84
N LYS A 254 4.63 -6.68 -7.63
CA LYS A 254 4.89 -5.33 -7.12
C LYS A 254 3.72 -4.86 -6.24
N PHE A 255 2.50 -4.98 -6.72
CA PHE A 255 1.31 -4.59 -5.99
C PHE A 255 1.12 -5.42 -4.71
N ALA A 256 1.36 -6.73 -4.78
CA ALA A 256 1.32 -7.60 -3.61
C ALA A 256 2.38 -7.20 -2.56
N LEU A 257 3.57 -6.77 -2.99
CA LEU A 257 4.62 -6.25 -2.11
C LEU A 257 4.20 -4.95 -1.42
N ASP A 258 3.62 -4.02 -2.17
CA ASP A 258 3.16 -2.75 -1.59
C ASP A 258 2.10 -2.99 -0.50
N ILE A 259 1.09 -3.82 -0.76
CA ILE A 259 0.08 -4.20 0.23
C ILE A 259 0.74 -4.91 1.43
N ALA A 260 1.59 -5.89 1.16
CA ALA A 260 2.24 -6.67 2.22
C ALA A 260 3.13 -5.82 3.13
N ARG A 261 3.81 -4.79 2.59
CA ARG A 261 4.63 -3.85 3.36
C ARG A 261 3.77 -2.97 4.26
N GLY A 262 2.69 -2.40 3.72
CA GLY A 262 1.72 -1.65 4.52
C GLY A 262 1.16 -2.49 5.67
N MET A 263 0.73 -3.71 5.37
CA MET A 263 0.17 -4.63 6.36
C MET A 263 1.22 -5.14 7.37
N SER A 264 2.46 -5.38 6.95
CA SER A 264 3.54 -5.75 7.87
C SER A 264 3.81 -4.64 8.88
N TYR A 265 3.83 -3.38 8.41
CA TYR A 265 3.99 -2.23 9.27
C TYR A 265 2.87 -2.14 10.32
N LEU A 266 1.60 -2.32 9.92
CA LEU A 266 0.46 -2.30 10.85
C LEU A 266 0.53 -3.44 11.87
N HIS A 267 0.83 -4.67 11.42
CA HIS A 267 0.89 -5.85 12.29
C HIS A 267 2.09 -5.84 13.25
N GLU A 268 3.17 -5.15 12.89
CA GLU A 268 4.37 -5.01 13.71
C GLU A 268 4.42 -3.68 14.47
N HIS A 269 3.36 -2.87 14.36
CA HIS A 269 3.25 -1.59 15.07
C HIS A 269 3.38 -1.77 16.58
N LYS A 270 4.05 -0.85 17.25
CA LYS A 270 4.26 -0.89 18.68
C LYS A 270 3.71 0.38 19.33
N PRO A 271 3.22 0.31 20.56
CA PRO A 271 3.24 -0.89 21.44
C PRO A 271 2.23 -1.96 21.07
N GLU A 272 1.29 -1.68 20.19
CA GLU A 272 0.13 -2.52 19.89
C GLU A 272 0.05 -2.81 18.38
N ALA A 273 -0.05 -4.08 18.01
CA ALA A 273 -0.32 -4.47 16.62
C ALA A 273 -1.70 -3.97 16.19
N ILE A 274 -1.81 -3.51 14.96
CA ILE A 274 -3.06 -3.02 14.37
C ILE A 274 -3.57 -4.07 13.38
N ILE A 275 -4.78 -4.59 13.64
CA ILE A 275 -5.51 -5.45 12.70
C ILE A 275 -6.42 -4.55 11.86
N HIS A 276 -6.36 -4.68 10.55
CA HIS A 276 -7.15 -3.86 9.63
C HIS A 276 -8.63 -4.27 9.61
N ARG A 277 -8.91 -5.56 9.50
CA ARG A 277 -10.24 -6.21 9.52
C ARG A 277 -11.11 -6.02 8.28
N ASP A 278 -10.91 -4.94 7.55
CA ASP A 278 -11.63 -4.63 6.31
C ASP A 278 -10.68 -4.49 5.12
N LEU A 279 -9.74 -5.44 5.01
CA LEU A 279 -8.80 -5.47 3.89
C LEU A 279 -9.52 -6.02 2.65
N GLU A 280 -9.92 -5.12 1.76
CA GLU A 280 -10.61 -5.40 0.50
C GLU A 280 -10.07 -4.51 -0.65
N PRO A 281 -10.33 -4.84 -1.93
CA PRO A 281 -9.79 -4.07 -3.06
C PRO A 281 -10.22 -2.59 -3.09
N SER A 282 -11.37 -2.21 -2.54
CA SER A 282 -11.80 -0.82 -2.47
C SER A 282 -10.98 0.01 -1.49
N ASN A 283 -10.37 -0.63 -0.48
CA ASN A 283 -9.51 -0.04 0.52
C ASN A 283 -8.02 -0.11 0.15
N ILE A 284 -7.71 -0.55 -1.06
CA ILE A 284 -6.36 -0.51 -1.64
C ILE A 284 -6.34 0.56 -2.72
N LEU A 285 -5.72 1.69 -2.41
CA LEU A 285 -5.66 2.86 -3.27
C LEU A 285 -4.32 2.92 -3.99
N ARG A 286 -4.31 3.54 -5.17
CA ARG A 286 -3.11 3.69 -5.99
C ARG A 286 -2.75 5.16 -6.08
N ASP A 287 -1.48 5.46 -5.81
CA ASP A 287 -0.92 6.80 -5.99
C ASP A 287 -0.49 7.05 -7.45
N ASP A 288 -0.15 8.30 -7.76
CA ASP A 288 0.26 8.71 -9.10
C ASP A 288 1.61 8.09 -9.53
N SER A 289 2.43 7.66 -8.55
CA SER A 289 3.68 6.93 -8.79
C SER A 289 3.44 5.46 -9.12
N GLY A 290 2.20 4.99 -9.06
CA GLY A 290 1.81 3.62 -9.34
C GLY A 290 2.05 2.65 -8.19
N HIS A 291 2.24 3.15 -6.96
CA HIS A 291 2.31 2.35 -5.74
C HIS A 291 0.95 2.22 -5.07
N LEU A 292 0.79 1.14 -4.31
CA LEU A 292 -0.44 0.89 -3.57
C LEU A 292 -0.31 1.31 -2.11
N LYS A 293 -1.41 1.82 -1.57
CA LYS A 293 -1.56 2.20 -0.17
C LYS A 293 -2.82 1.59 0.42
N VAL A 294 -2.71 1.08 1.64
CA VAL A 294 -3.84 0.58 2.43
C VAL A 294 -4.56 1.76 3.07
N ALA A 295 -5.88 1.77 2.97
CA ALA A 295 -6.76 2.86 3.41
C ALA A 295 -7.93 2.31 4.23
N ASP A 296 -8.64 3.21 4.89
CA ASP A 296 -9.85 3.00 5.68
C ASP A 296 -9.65 2.14 6.95
N PHE A 297 -9.45 2.84 8.05
CA PHE A 297 -9.22 2.25 9.37
C PHE A 297 -10.50 2.25 10.24
N GLY A 298 -11.66 2.49 9.65
CA GLY A 298 -12.92 2.68 10.38
C GLY A 298 -13.34 1.51 11.28
N VAL A 299 -12.86 0.31 10.98
CA VAL A 299 -13.11 -0.90 11.80
C VAL A 299 -11.83 -1.54 12.33
N SER A 300 -10.69 -0.89 12.18
CA SER A 300 -9.40 -1.40 12.65
C SER A 300 -9.32 -1.47 14.18
N LYS A 301 -8.58 -2.44 14.70
CA LYS A 301 -8.38 -2.64 16.14
C LYS A 301 -6.93 -2.79 16.53
N SER A 302 -6.57 -2.20 17.67
CA SER A 302 -5.28 -2.42 18.34
C SER A 302 -5.35 -3.64 19.26
N LEU A 303 -4.32 -4.49 19.17
CA LEU A 303 -4.11 -5.61 20.10
C LEU A 303 -3.36 -5.12 21.34
N LYS A 304 -4.08 -4.80 22.42
CA LYS A 304 -3.47 -4.19 23.62
C LYS A 304 -2.59 -5.16 24.42
N ILE A 305 -3.17 -6.11 25.09
CA ILE A 305 -2.47 -7.04 26.01
C ILE A 305 -2.65 -8.49 25.56
N THR A 306 -3.80 -8.78 24.99
CA THR A 306 -4.15 -10.10 24.44
C THR A 306 -3.63 -10.22 23.02
N LYS A 307 -3.17 -11.43 22.65
CA LYS A 307 -2.73 -11.72 21.28
C LYS A 307 -3.91 -11.92 20.30
N THR A 308 -5.12 -11.96 20.81
CA THR A 308 -6.35 -12.21 20.06
C THR A 308 -7.46 -11.23 20.45
N VAL A 309 -8.40 -11.02 19.54
CA VAL A 309 -9.59 -10.19 19.73
C VAL A 309 -10.82 -11.04 19.46
N LYS A 310 -11.90 -10.80 20.19
CA LYS A 310 -13.23 -11.32 19.91
C LYS A 310 -14.21 -10.15 19.84
N GLU A 311 -15.14 -10.20 18.89
CA GLU A 311 -16.19 -9.20 18.80
C GLU A 311 -17.32 -9.47 19.78
N ASP A 312 -17.86 -8.39 20.35
CA ASP A 312 -19.04 -8.49 21.22
C ASP A 312 -20.30 -8.84 20.43
N LYS A 313 -20.34 -8.46 19.14
CA LYS A 313 -21.45 -8.73 18.21
C LYS A 313 -20.90 -9.41 16.94
N PRO A 314 -21.65 -10.33 16.31
CA PRO A 314 -21.28 -10.90 15.02
C PRO A 314 -21.13 -9.79 13.97
N VAL A 315 -20.11 -9.92 13.10
CA VAL A 315 -19.88 -8.99 11.98
C VAL A 315 -21.05 -9.07 11.00
N THR A 316 -21.50 -7.90 10.52
CA THR A 316 -22.61 -7.81 9.56
C THR A 316 -22.11 -7.45 8.16
N CYS A 317 -22.94 -7.63 7.13
CA CYS A 317 -22.59 -7.25 5.76
C CYS A 317 -22.59 -5.73 5.54
N GLU A 318 -23.00 -4.95 6.52
CA GLU A 318 -22.93 -3.48 6.52
C GLU A 318 -21.54 -3.02 6.99
N ASP A 319 -20.87 -3.83 7.82
CA ASP A 319 -19.59 -3.50 8.42
C ASP A 319 -18.41 -3.80 7.49
N THR A 320 -18.51 -4.85 6.64
CA THR A 320 -17.41 -5.31 5.80
C THR A 320 -17.90 -6.10 4.58
N SER A 321 -17.07 -6.18 3.55
CA SER A 321 -17.34 -7.03 2.39
C SER A 321 -17.10 -8.51 2.72
N TRP A 322 -18.16 -9.28 2.74
CA TRP A 322 -18.12 -10.69 3.14
C TRP A 322 -17.25 -11.57 2.25
N ARG A 323 -16.94 -11.12 1.04
CA ARG A 323 -16.07 -11.87 0.11
C ARG A 323 -14.65 -12.03 0.60
N TYR A 324 -14.18 -11.18 1.53
CA TYR A 324 -12.80 -11.16 2.00
C TYR A 324 -12.67 -11.51 3.49
N VAL A 325 -13.79 -11.80 4.16
CA VAL A 325 -13.82 -12.11 5.59
C VAL A 325 -13.25 -13.50 5.86
N ALA A 326 -12.32 -13.58 6.80
CA ALA A 326 -11.75 -14.84 7.25
C ALA A 326 -12.79 -15.70 7.97
N PRO A 327 -12.72 -17.05 7.87
CA PRO A 327 -13.73 -17.95 8.45
C PRO A 327 -13.86 -17.84 9.96
N GLU A 328 -12.78 -17.58 10.70
CA GLU A 328 -12.80 -17.38 12.16
C GLU A 328 -13.53 -16.09 12.55
N VAL A 329 -13.38 -15.03 11.75
CA VAL A 329 -14.10 -13.75 11.96
C VAL A 329 -15.60 -13.94 11.71
N TYR A 330 -15.97 -14.65 10.63
CA TYR A 330 -17.35 -14.94 10.31
C TYR A 330 -18.03 -15.82 11.38
N ARG A 331 -17.29 -16.78 11.97
CA ARG A 331 -17.78 -17.62 13.07
C ARG A 331 -17.83 -16.92 14.42
N ASN A 332 -17.42 -15.64 14.46
CA ASN A 332 -17.30 -14.87 15.69
C ASN A 332 -16.39 -15.55 16.74
N GLU A 333 -15.32 -16.16 16.28
CA GLU A 333 -14.26 -16.74 17.10
C GLU A 333 -13.21 -15.69 17.47
N GLU A 334 -12.27 -16.05 18.34
CA GLU A 334 -11.10 -15.23 18.58
C GLU A 334 -10.20 -15.20 17.34
N TYR A 335 -9.73 -14.02 16.95
CA TYR A 335 -8.86 -13.82 15.80
C TYR A 335 -7.68 -12.88 16.11
N ASP A 336 -6.69 -12.91 15.25
CA ASP A 336 -5.50 -12.06 15.31
C ASP A 336 -5.19 -11.45 13.94
N THR A 337 -3.96 -10.97 13.77
CA THR A 337 -3.44 -10.42 12.51
C THR A 337 -3.54 -11.38 11.31
N LYS A 338 -3.75 -12.68 11.54
CA LYS A 338 -3.87 -13.68 10.47
C LYS A 338 -5.20 -13.60 9.70
N ALA A 339 -6.19 -12.90 10.24
CA ALA A 339 -7.42 -12.60 9.51
C ALA A 339 -7.14 -11.73 8.28
N ASP A 340 -6.28 -10.70 8.42
CA ASP A 340 -5.89 -9.84 7.29
C ASP A 340 -5.04 -10.60 6.25
N VAL A 341 -4.29 -11.62 6.67
CA VAL A 341 -3.52 -12.49 5.74
C VAL A 341 -4.46 -13.29 4.85
N PHE A 342 -5.57 -13.77 5.41
CA PHE A 342 -6.61 -14.43 4.63
C PHE A 342 -7.20 -13.50 3.57
N SER A 343 -7.59 -12.30 3.96
CA SER A 343 -8.12 -11.26 3.06
C SER A 343 -7.12 -10.90 1.96
N PHE A 344 -5.84 -10.73 2.30
CA PHE A 344 -4.76 -10.47 1.35
C PHE A 344 -4.65 -11.55 0.26
N SER A 345 -4.79 -12.83 0.62
CA SER A 345 -4.71 -13.92 -0.34
C SER A 345 -5.80 -13.84 -1.41
N LEU A 346 -7.01 -13.45 -1.01
CA LEU A 346 -8.16 -13.29 -1.88
C LEU A 346 -8.01 -12.07 -2.81
N ILE A 347 -7.49 -10.96 -2.29
CA ILE A 347 -7.17 -9.77 -3.08
C ILE A 347 -6.11 -10.12 -4.14
N LEU A 348 -5.04 -10.82 -3.73
CA LEU A 348 -3.98 -11.21 -4.66
C LEU A 348 -4.50 -12.15 -5.75
N GLN A 349 -5.35 -13.12 -5.40
CA GLN A 349 -6.00 -13.98 -6.38
C GLN A 349 -6.90 -13.16 -7.31
N GLU A 350 -7.74 -12.29 -6.77
CA GLU A 350 -8.63 -11.44 -7.58
C GLU A 350 -7.88 -10.56 -8.57
N MET A 351 -6.78 -9.94 -8.16
CA MET A 351 -5.92 -9.17 -9.05
C MET A 351 -5.47 -10.00 -10.26
N ILE A 352 -5.13 -11.28 -10.05
CA ILE A 352 -4.65 -12.20 -11.09
C ILE A 352 -5.80 -12.74 -11.95
N GLU A 353 -6.94 -13.08 -11.32
CA GLU A 353 -8.11 -13.66 -11.98
C GLU A 353 -8.97 -12.61 -12.72
N GLY A 354 -8.89 -11.33 -12.28
CA GLY A 354 -9.70 -10.23 -12.80
C GLY A 354 -11.17 -10.31 -12.43
N CYS A 355 -11.53 -11.09 -11.43
CA CYS A 355 -12.90 -11.19 -10.93
C CYS A 355 -12.89 -11.49 -9.42
N PRO A 356 -13.92 -11.02 -8.67
CA PRO A 356 -14.02 -11.24 -7.25
C PRO A 356 -14.05 -12.72 -6.87
N PRO A 357 -13.57 -13.07 -5.65
CA PRO A 357 -13.66 -14.44 -5.15
C PRO A 357 -15.09 -14.97 -5.22
N PHE A 358 -15.27 -16.17 -5.74
CA PHE A 358 -16.60 -16.79 -5.93
C PHE A 358 -17.62 -15.85 -6.61
N TYR A 359 -17.24 -15.11 -7.65
CA TYR A 359 -18.08 -14.08 -8.30
C TYR A 359 -19.47 -14.58 -8.73
N ARG A 360 -19.66 -15.91 -8.89
CA ARG A 360 -20.96 -16.53 -9.22
C ARG A 360 -21.82 -16.87 -8.01
N LYS A 361 -21.23 -16.88 -6.79
CA LYS A 361 -22.00 -17.09 -5.55
C LYS A 361 -22.52 -15.74 -5.04
N PRO A 362 -23.76 -15.70 -4.49
CA PRO A 362 -24.20 -14.53 -3.73
C PRO A 362 -23.21 -14.20 -2.61
N GLU A 363 -22.97 -12.93 -2.38
CA GLU A 363 -21.95 -12.49 -1.40
C GLU A 363 -22.18 -13.07 -0.01
N LYS A 364 -23.44 -13.12 0.43
CA LYS A 364 -23.85 -13.70 1.73
C LYS A 364 -23.53 -15.19 1.92
N GLU A 365 -23.29 -15.91 0.84
CA GLU A 365 -22.96 -17.34 0.87
C GLU A 365 -21.46 -17.61 0.85
N VAL A 366 -20.65 -16.60 0.48
CA VAL A 366 -19.20 -16.77 0.33
C VAL A 366 -18.50 -17.13 1.65
N PRO A 367 -18.77 -16.47 2.80
CA PRO A 367 -18.13 -16.85 4.05
C PRO A 367 -18.45 -18.28 4.49
N LYS A 368 -19.66 -18.77 4.21
CA LYS A 368 -20.05 -20.17 4.51
C LYS A 368 -19.19 -21.16 3.74
N ALA A 369 -18.92 -20.87 2.45
CA ALA A 369 -18.02 -21.69 1.64
C ALA A 369 -16.61 -21.73 2.23
N TYR A 370 -16.08 -20.60 2.74
CA TYR A 370 -14.79 -20.58 3.43
C TYR A 370 -14.77 -21.41 4.71
N VAL A 371 -15.86 -21.38 5.48
CA VAL A 371 -16.05 -22.23 6.68
C VAL A 371 -16.04 -23.72 6.33
N GLU A 372 -16.65 -24.08 5.19
CA GLU A 372 -16.65 -25.44 4.63
C GLU A 372 -15.34 -25.81 3.94
N ASN A 373 -14.32 -24.95 4.10
CA ASN A 373 -12.99 -25.10 3.50
C ASN A 373 -12.97 -25.06 1.97
N GLU A 374 -14.03 -24.54 1.33
CA GLU A 374 -13.97 -24.23 -0.10
C GLU A 374 -13.08 -23.02 -0.34
N ARG A 375 -12.39 -23.02 -1.49
CA ARG A 375 -11.55 -21.89 -1.93
C ARG A 375 -11.87 -21.52 -3.37
N PRO A 376 -11.69 -20.24 -3.76
CA PRO A 376 -11.91 -19.81 -5.14
C PRO A 376 -10.96 -20.57 -6.09
N PRO A 377 -11.46 -21.08 -7.23
CA PRO A 377 -10.62 -21.83 -8.16
C PRO A 377 -9.64 -20.92 -8.91
N PHE A 378 -8.43 -21.41 -9.16
CA PHE A 378 -7.46 -20.79 -10.04
C PHE A 378 -7.84 -21.07 -11.51
N ARG A 379 -8.16 -20.03 -12.28
CA ARG A 379 -8.59 -20.10 -13.68
C ARG A 379 -7.62 -19.41 -14.63
N ALA A 380 -6.90 -18.40 -14.14
CA ALA A 380 -5.92 -17.68 -14.92
C ALA A 380 -4.76 -18.59 -15.36
N ALA A 381 -4.05 -18.16 -16.39
CA ALA A 381 -2.98 -18.96 -16.96
C ALA A 381 -1.91 -19.36 -15.91
N PRO A 382 -1.45 -20.62 -15.87
CA PRO A 382 -0.49 -21.11 -14.84
C PRO A 382 0.79 -20.27 -14.74
N LYS A 383 1.21 -19.60 -15.82
CA LYS A 383 2.36 -18.69 -15.84
C LYS A 383 2.22 -17.49 -14.89
N LEU A 384 0.99 -17.09 -14.54
CA LEU A 384 0.70 -16.00 -13.62
C LEU A 384 0.80 -16.43 -12.16
N TYR A 385 0.84 -17.73 -11.90
CA TYR A 385 1.03 -18.35 -10.60
C TYR A 385 2.41 -19.00 -10.43
N ALA A 386 3.35 -18.62 -11.29
CA ALA A 386 4.69 -19.20 -11.30
C ALA A 386 5.53 -18.84 -10.05
N TYR A 387 6.62 -19.54 -9.89
CA TYR A 387 7.65 -19.32 -8.86
C TYR A 387 7.15 -19.46 -7.42
N GLY A 388 6.13 -20.29 -7.17
CA GLY A 388 5.56 -20.52 -5.83
C GLY A 388 4.55 -19.48 -5.39
N LEU A 389 4.04 -18.64 -6.32
CA LEU A 389 3.01 -17.67 -6.00
C LEU A 389 1.67 -18.34 -5.66
N LYS A 390 1.34 -19.45 -6.35
CA LYS A 390 0.16 -20.25 -6.03
C LYS A 390 0.23 -20.81 -4.61
N ASP A 391 1.36 -21.44 -4.29
CA ASP A 391 1.57 -22.04 -2.97
C ASP A 391 1.49 -20.98 -1.85
N LEU A 392 2.01 -19.77 -2.12
CA LEU A 392 1.89 -18.65 -1.19
C LEU A 392 0.42 -18.25 -0.94
N ILE A 393 -0.39 -18.16 -2.01
CA ILE A 393 -1.82 -17.85 -1.88
C ILE A 393 -2.51 -18.96 -1.08
N GLU A 394 -2.24 -20.23 -1.38
CA GLU A 394 -2.84 -21.38 -0.70
C GLU A 394 -2.46 -21.44 0.78
N GLU A 395 -1.25 -21.08 1.15
CA GLU A 395 -0.86 -20.97 2.56
C GLU A 395 -1.54 -19.77 3.27
N CYS A 396 -1.68 -18.63 2.57
CA CYS A 396 -2.29 -17.42 3.17
C CYS A 396 -3.79 -17.62 3.49
N TRP A 397 -4.51 -18.46 2.75
CA TRP A 397 -5.92 -18.74 3.01
C TRP A 397 -6.17 -20.10 3.68
N ASP A 398 -5.17 -20.65 4.36
CA ASP A 398 -5.34 -21.90 5.15
C ASP A 398 -6.52 -21.74 6.12
N GLY A 399 -7.27 -22.81 6.33
CA GLY A 399 -8.40 -22.82 7.26
C GLY A 399 -7.98 -22.54 8.69
N GLU A 400 -6.77 -22.94 9.06
CA GLU A 400 -6.18 -22.75 10.39
C GLU A 400 -5.32 -21.48 10.43
N PRO A 401 -5.72 -20.42 11.17
CA PRO A 401 -5.02 -19.13 11.18
C PRO A 401 -3.53 -19.23 11.50
N TYR A 402 -3.16 -20.11 12.45
CA TYR A 402 -1.75 -20.26 12.88
C TYR A 402 -0.83 -20.83 11.79
N ARG A 403 -1.38 -21.48 10.75
CA ARG A 403 -0.60 -21.97 9.60
C ARG A 403 -0.32 -20.89 8.58
N ARG A 404 -1.12 -19.83 8.54
CA ARG A 404 -0.92 -18.73 7.60
C ARG A 404 0.40 -18.02 7.92
N PRO A 405 1.18 -17.62 6.90
CA PRO A 405 2.43 -16.88 7.11
C PRO A 405 2.16 -15.49 7.72
N THR A 406 3.18 -14.86 8.28
CA THR A 406 3.15 -13.44 8.62
C THR A 406 3.42 -12.59 7.37
N PHE A 407 3.04 -11.29 7.39
CA PHE A 407 3.37 -10.42 6.25
C PHE A 407 4.87 -10.28 6.03
N ARG A 408 5.69 -10.30 7.06
CA ARG A 408 7.16 -10.36 6.94
C ARG A 408 7.62 -11.59 6.15
N GLN A 409 7.03 -12.76 6.39
CA GLN A 409 7.33 -13.99 5.63
C GLN A 409 6.81 -13.91 4.19
N ILE A 410 5.64 -13.30 3.99
CA ILE A 410 5.04 -13.05 2.66
C ILE A 410 5.97 -12.15 1.84
N ILE A 411 6.44 -11.05 2.40
CA ILE A 411 7.39 -10.12 1.76
C ILE A 411 8.63 -10.89 1.32
N GLY A 412 9.25 -11.67 2.21
CA GLY A 412 10.44 -12.44 1.85
C GLY A 412 10.23 -13.44 0.71
N ARG A 413 9.01 -13.98 0.55
CA ARG A 413 8.66 -14.88 -0.57
C ARG A 413 8.39 -14.09 -1.85
N LEU A 414 7.67 -12.99 -1.77
CA LEU A 414 7.40 -12.11 -2.91
C LEU A 414 8.69 -11.47 -3.47
N ASP A 415 9.62 -11.08 -2.60
CA ASP A 415 10.92 -10.54 -3.02
C ASP A 415 11.74 -11.58 -3.80
N LYS A 416 11.75 -12.86 -3.38
CA LYS A 416 12.35 -13.94 -4.14
C LYS A 416 11.74 -14.09 -5.53
N ILE A 417 10.40 -14.04 -5.62
CA ILE A 417 9.68 -14.10 -6.90
C ILE A 417 10.06 -12.91 -7.77
N ASN A 418 10.08 -11.69 -7.20
CA ASN A 418 10.44 -10.46 -7.90
C ASN A 418 11.88 -10.52 -8.44
N HIS A 419 12.81 -11.02 -7.63
CA HIS A 419 14.21 -11.21 -8.04
C HIS A 419 14.34 -12.16 -9.25
N HIS A 420 13.66 -13.30 -9.21
CA HIS A 420 13.64 -14.24 -10.36
C HIS A 420 13.07 -13.58 -11.63
N LEU A 421 12.03 -12.77 -11.49
CA LEU A 421 11.43 -12.05 -12.63
C LEU A 421 12.38 -10.99 -13.19
N ALA A 422 13.10 -10.27 -12.34
CA ALA A 422 14.10 -9.28 -12.73
C ALA A 422 15.29 -9.94 -13.45
N GLN A 423 15.83 -11.04 -12.92
CA GLN A 423 16.88 -11.80 -13.58
C GLN A 423 16.45 -12.29 -14.97
N LYS A 424 15.25 -12.85 -15.10
CA LYS A 424 14.72 -13.30 -16.38
C LYS A 424 14.60 -12.17 -17.42
N ARG A 425 14.29 -10.94 -16.97
CA ARG A 425 14.25 -9.75 -17.84
C ARG A 425 15.66 -9.37 -18.28
N ARG A 426 16.64 -9.32 -17.37
CA ARG A 426 18.05 -9.04 -17.70
C ARG A 426 18.60 -10.05 -18.72
N TRP A 427 18.34 -11.33 -18.52
CA TRP A 427 18.74 -12.38 -19.49
C TRP A 427 18.12 -12.19 -20.87
N LYS A 428 16.80 -11.85 -20.93
CA LYS A 428 16.14 -11.57 -22.21
C LYS A 428 16.70 -10.32 -22.90
N ALA A 429 17.07 -9.30 -22.15
CA ALA A 429 17.65 -8.07 -22.70
C ALA A 429 19.12 -8.25 -23.18
N LEU A 430 19.85 -9.18 -22.57
CA LEU A 430 21.25 -9.48 -22.89
C LEU A 430 21.40 -10.58 -23.97
N ALA A 431 20.33 -11.34 -24.25
CA ALA A 431 20.37 -12.37 -25.30
C ALA A 431 20.49 -11.70 -26.67
N PRO A 432 21.59 -11.93 -27.44
CA PRO A 432 21.72 -11.39 -28.77
C PRO A 432 20.53 -11.82 -29.62
N SER A 433 20.03 -10.94 -30.48
CA SER A 433 18.90 -11.23 -31.39
C SER A 433 19.11 -12.49 -32.28
N CYS A 434 20.34 -12.94 -32.42
CA CYS A 434 20.71 -14.17 -33.13
C CYS A 434 20.26 -15.47 -32.43
N ILE A 435 20.08 -15.46 -31.09
CA ILE A 435 19.67 -16.70 -30.38
C ILE A 435 18.17 -16.98 -30.57
N TRP A 436 17.38 -15.96 -30.81
CA TRP A 436 15.94 -16.13 -31.10
C TRP A 436 15.67 -16.77 -32.45
N ASN A 437 16.60 -16.63 -33.42
CA ASN A 437 16.51 -17.30 -34.72
C ASN A 437 16.88 -18.79 -34.68
N LEU A 438 17.67 -19.22 -33.70
CA LEU A 438 18.06 -20.64 -33.51
C LEU A 438 16.89 -21.51 -33.02
N GLU A 439 16.07 -21.03 -32.09
CA GLU A 439 14.88 -21.78 -31.68
C GLU A 439 13.81 -21.90 -32.79
N ALA A 440 13.71 -20.93 -33.68
CA ALA A 440 12.85 -20.99 -34.83
C ALA A 440 13.39 -21.96 -35.89
N LEU A 441 14.72 -22.10 -36.00
CA LEU A 441 15.37 -23.04 -36.93
C LEU A 441 15.25 -24.51 -36.48
N PHE A 442 15.17 -24.78 -35.18
CA PHE A 442 14.97 -26.14 -34.68
C PHE A 442 13.49 -26.61 -34.65
N LYS A 443 12.54 -25.72 -34.86
CA LYS A 443 11.10 -26.04 -34.89
C LYS A 443 10.54 -26.28 -36.30
N GLY A 444 11.38 -26.30 -37.32
CA GLY A 444 10.92 -26.34 -38.74
C GLY A 444 11.68 -27.26 -39.67
N TYR A 445 11.74 -28.55 -39.37
CA TYR A 445 11.94 -29.54 -40.43
C TYR A 445 10.84 -30.60 -40.35
N PRO A 446 9.84 -30.56 -41.26
CA PRO A 446 9.05 -31.75 -41.52
C PRO A 446 9.93 -32.70 -42.33
N THR A 447 10.17 -33.87 -41.79
CA THR A 447 10.71 -35.00 -42.55
C THR A 447 9.78 -35.29 -43.73
N SER A 448 10.27 -35.05 -44.92
CA SER A 448 9.59 -35.44 -46.17
C SER A 448 9.52 -36.96 -46.27
N PRO A 449 8.36 -37.54 -46.56
CA PRO A 449 8.27 -38.93 -46.98
C PRO A 449 8.66 -39.06 -48.46
N GLY A 450 9.48 -40.08 -48.70
CA GLY A 450 10.11 -40.35 -49.98
C GLY A 450 9.19 -40.49 -51.19
N SER A 451 9.77 -40.15 -52.28
CA SER A 451 9.33 -40.37 -53.66
C SER A 451 8.90 -41.83 -53.92
N ARG A 452 7.67 -42.00 -54.34
CA ARG A 452 7.28 -43.19 -55.10
C ARG A 452 6.88 -42.79 -56.52
N SER A 453 7.63 -43.43 -57.45
CA SER A 453 7.58 -43.31 -58.86
C SER A 453 6.17 -43.52 -59.43
N SER A 454 5.86 -42.68 -60.42
CA SER A 454 4.79 -42.84 -61.37
C SER A 454 4.94 -44.11 -62.18
N ARG A 455 3.87 -44.87 -62.29
CA ARG A 455 3.59 -45.71 -63.47
C ARG A 455 2.22 -45.37 -64.05
N SER A 456 2.29 -44.87 -65.23
CA SER A 456 1.18 -44.72 -66.15
C SER A 456 0.53 -46.07 -66.51
N THR A 457 -0.77 -46.13 -66.53
CA THR A 457 -1.49 -46.98 -67.53
C THR A 457 -2.79 -46.31 -67.91
N VAL A 458 -2.90 -46.26 -69.21
CA VAL A 458 -4.01 -45.89 -70.08
C VAL A 458 -5.23 -46.76 -69.82
N ARG A 459 -6.37 -46.20 -69.65
CA ARG A 459 -7.63 -46.35 -70.50
C ARG A 459 -8.71 -45.46 -69.90
#